data_2bd2844bf2c26bd6087b1a4e2184baea
#
_entry.id   2bd2844bf2c26bd6087b1a4e2184baea
#
_cell.length_a   1.000
_cell.length_b   1.000
_cell.length_c   1.000
_cell.angle_alpha   90.00
_cell.angle_beta   90.00
_cell.angle_gamma   90.00
#
_symmetry.space_group_name_H-M   'P 1'
#
loop_
_entity.id
_entity.type
_entity.pdbx_description
1 polymer ?
#
loop_
_entity_poly.entity_id
_entity_poly.type
_entity_poly.pdbx_seq_one_letter_code
_entity_poly.pdbx_strand_id
1 'polypeptide(L)'
;MNSNAAFFNPEGFGGMNGMVDRTQLQRLAQEVEMLRKRLEEINMRIEQVDVVLAEHTITETVLDTLLAHETGASISTHLPIGSGVSLPYRHQGEEEGVALVDLGSGVFGERPWSEAKSITETRHNDIQHLRDELKQQSDQTETSLAKAAQSFNTLAEQMKQPTPVPKPVEEEPEEPAPTESTTPRRSRKRGMFGNDLTLDD
;
A
#
# COMPACT_ATOMS: atom_id res chain seq x y z
N MET A 1 2.57 -63.57 32.12
CA MET A 1 2.19 -62.59 33.16
C MET A 1 3.32 -61.63 33.33
N ASN A 2 3.20 -60.47 32.74
CA ASN A 2 3.79 -59.21 33.21
C ASN A 2 3.30 -58.09 32.30
N SER A 3 2.30 -57.37 32.79
CA SER A 3 1.76 -56.14 32.24
C SER A 3 2.79 -55.03 32.42
N ASN A 4 3.24 -54.42 31.32
CA ASN A 4 3.97 -53.18 31.36
C ASN A 4 3.05 -52.08 30.78
N ALA A 5 2.30 -51.43 31.65
CA ALA A 5 1.53 -50.25 31.33
C ALA A 5 2.50 -49.07 31.21
N ALA A 6 2.78 -48.67 30.00
CA ALA A 6 3.48 -47.41 29.73
C ALA A 6 2.56 -46.24 30.07
N PHE A 7 2.93 -45.49 31.08
CA PHE A 7 2.34 -44.21 31.44
C PHE A 7 2.58 -43.22 30.29
N PHE A 8 1.53 -42.91 29.53
CA PHE A 8 1.51 -41.87 28.54
C PHE A 8 1.28 -40.54 29.28
N ASN A 9 2.29 -39.71 29.36
CA ASN A 9 2.21 -38.39 29.99
C ASN A 9 1.72 -37.38 28.95
N PRO A 10 0.51 -36.79 29.05
CA PRO A 10 -0.04 -35.87 28.04
C PRO A 10 0.39 -34.42 28.21
N GLU A 11 1.34 -34.09 29.08
CA GLU A 11 1.66 -32.67 29.40
C GLU A 11 2.65 -32.01 28.45
N GLY A 12 3.13 -32.67 27.39
CA GLY A 12 4.16 -32.12 26.49
C GLY A 12 3.65 -31.39 25.24
N PHE A 13 2.36 -31.47 24.90
CA PHE A 13 1.85 -30.99 23.60
C PHE A 13 1.39 -29.51 23.56
N GLY A 14 1.14 -28.87 24.68
CA GLY A 14 0.64 -27.47 24.74
C GLY A 14 1.69 -26.41 24.38
N GLY A 15 2.96 -26.69 24.60
CA GLY A 15 4.05 -25.73 24.38
C GLY A 15 4.47 -25.58 22.93
N MET A 16 4.35 -26.62 22.12
CA MET A 16 4.79 -26.62 20.72
C MET A 16 3.80 -25.86 19.82
N ASN A 17 2.49 -25.96 20.03
CA ASN A 17 1.48 -25.24 19.26
C ASN A 17 1.60 -23.73 19.46
N GLY A 18 1.73 -23.25 20.68
CA GLY A 18 1.86 -21.81 20.95
C GLY A 18 3.17 -21.19 20.40
N MET A 19 4.22 -21.98 20.23
CA MET A 19 5.47 -21.51 19.64
C MET A 19 5.40 -21.46 18.11
N VAL A 20 4.73 -22.43 17.49
CA VAL A 20 4.47 -22.46 16.04
C VAL A 20 3.56 -21.30 15.64
N ASP A 21 2.49 -21.04 16.41
CA ASP A 21 1.55 -19.96 16.16
C ASP A 21 2.21 -18.58 16.21
N ARG A 22 3.10 -18.33 17.17
CA ARG A 22 3.86 -17.07 17.27
C ARG A 22 4.80 -16.86 16.09
N THR A 23 5.50 -17.90 15.67
CA THR A 23 6.42 -17.85 14.52
C THR A 23 5.63 -17.60 13.23
N GLN A 24 4.47 -18.21 13.09
CA GLN A 24 3.59 -18.01 11.94
C GLN A 24 3.01 -16.59 11.92
N LEU A 25 2.61 -16.06 13.07
CA LEU A 25 2.14 -14.69 13.20
C LEU A 25 3.22 -13.68 12.80
N GLN A 26 4.48 -13.89 13.21
CA GLN A 26 5.61 -13.06 12.83
C GLN A 26 5.87 -13.09 11.31
N ARG A 27 5.78 -14.27 10.69
CA ARG A 27 5.92 -14.41 9.23
C ARG A 27 4.83 -13.65 8.49
N LEU A 28 3.57 -13.79 8.92
CA LEU A 28 2.45 -13.06 8.32
C LEU A 28 2.59 -11.54 8.51
N ALA A 29 3.07 -11.08 9.66
CA ALA A 29 3.35 -9.66 9.89
C ALA A 29 4.42 -9.12 8.92
N GLN A 30 5.51 -9.88 8.73
CA GLN A 30 6.56 -9.53 7.78
C GLN A 30 6.05 -9.55 6.33
N GLU A 31 5.22 -10.52 5.96
CA GLU A 31 4.60 -10.60 4.65
C GLU A 31 3.69 -9.40 4.37
N VAL A 32 2.83 -9.04 5.33
CA VAL A 32 1.98 -7.85 5.23
C VAL A 32 2.82 -6.58 5.03
N GLU A 33 3.91 -6.43 5.77
CA GLU A 33 4.80 -5.27 5.65
C GLU A 33 5.52 -5.22 4.29
N MET A 34 5.99 -6.37 3.80
CA MET A 34 6.61 -6.46 2.47
C MET A 34 5.62 -6.12 1.35
N LEU A 35 4.38 -6.63 1.44
CA LEU A 35 3.35 -6.36 0.45
C LEU A 35 2.93 -4.88 0.45
N ARG A 36 2.87 -4.23 1.62
CA ARG A 36 2.61 -2.79 1.72
C ARG A 36 3.69 -1.97 1.02
N LYS A 37 4.96 -2.26 1.30
CA LYS A 37 6.08 -1.57 0.65
C LYS A 37 6.07 -1.78 -0.87
N ARG A 38 5.81 -3.00 -1.31
CA ARG A 38 5.70 -3.30 -2.74
C ARG A 38 4.57 -2.53 -3.41
N LEU A 39 3.41 -2.44 -2.75
CA LEU A 39 2.27 -1.68 -3.25
C LEU A 39 2.60 -0.19 -3.37
N GLU A 40 3.26 0.38 -2.37
CA GLU A 40 3.73 1.77 -2.39
C GLU A 40 4.71 2.03 -3.55
N GLU A 41 5.68 1.14 -3.76
CA GLU A 41 6.62 1.23 -4.88
C GLU A 41 5.92 1.17 -6.24
N ILE A 42 4.93 0.28 -6.41
CA ILE A 42 4.16 0.18 -7.65
C ILE A 42 3.36 1.46 -7.89
N ASN A 43 2.68 1.98 -6.86
CA ASN A 43 1.89 3.19 -6.97
C ASN A 43 2.75 4.41 -7.32
N MET A 44 3.93 4.56 -6.72
CA MET A 44 4.89 5.62 -7.11
C MET A 44 5.31 5.52 -8.58
N ARG A 45 5.50 4.28 -9.10
CA ARG A 45 5.82 4.09 -10.52
C ARG A 45 4.64 4.46 -11.42
N ILE A 46 3.41 4.13 -11.02
CA ILE A 46 2.20 4.51 -11.76
C ILE A 46 2.12 6.05 -11.85
N GLU A 47 2.34 6.75 -10.74
CA GLU A 47 2.36 8.23 -10.74
C GLU A 47 3.42 8.82 -11.68
N GLN A 48 4.63 8.22 -11.71
CA GLN A 48 5.68 8.65 -12.62
C GLN A 48 5.28 8.42 -14.08
N VAL A 49 4.66 7.28 -14.40
CA VAL A 49 4.19 6.95 -15.75
C VAL A 49 3.05 7.87 -16.16
N ASP A 50 2.13 8.21 -15.24
CA ASP A 50 1.02 9.14 -15.52
C ASP A 50 1.52 10.55 -15.88
N VAL A 51 2.61 11.02 -15.25
CA VAL A 51 3.25 12.29 -15.62
C VAL A 51 3.78 12.24 -17.06
N VAL A 52 4.46 11.15 -17.43
CA VAL A 52 5.00 10.98 -18.79
C VAL A 52 3.88 10.88 -19.82
N LEU A 53 2.78 10.17 -19.52
CA LEU A 53 1.60 10.12 -20.39
C LEU A 53 0.98 11.51 -20.60
N ALA A 54 0.90 12.31 -19.55
CA ALA A 54 0.39 13.68 -19.65
C ALA A 54 1.27 14.54 -20.57
N GLU A 55 2.59 14.41 -20.50
CA GLU A 55 3.54 15.11 -21.38
C GLU A 55 3.36 14.68 -22.84
N HIS A 56 3.17 13.38 -23.11
CA HIS A 56 2.89 12.89 -24.47
C HIS A 56 1.57 13.42 -25.01
N THR A 57 0.52 13.44 -24.20
CA THR A 57 -0.79 13.99 -24.56
C THR A 57 -0.71 15.47 -24.93
N ILE A 58 0.07 16.26 -24.18
CA ILE A 58 0.31 17.67 -24.50
C ILE A 58 1.03 17.79 -25.85
N THR A 59 2.07 17.00 -26.07
CA THR A 59 2.85 17.00 -27.31
C THR A 59 1.98 16.64 -28.51
N GLU A 60 1.16 15.60 -28.41
CA GLU A 60 0.20 15.19 -29.44
C GLU A 60 -0.78 16.33 -29.76
N THR A 61 -1.35 16.95 -28.72
CA THR A 61 -2.28 18.08 -28.90
C THR A 61 -1.64 19.26 -29.64
N VAL A 62 -0.38 19.56 -29.32
CA VAL A 62 0.37 20.64 -30.03
C VAL A 62 0.60 20.25 -31.47
N LEU A 63 1.06 19.01 -31.75
CA LEU A 63 1.30 18.55 -33.12
C LEU A 63 -0.01 18.48 -33.93
N ASP A 64 -1.13 18.07 -33.34
CA ASP A 64 -2.45 18.12 -33.95
C ASP A 64 -2.86 19.55 -34.33
N THR A 65 -2.62 20.50 -33.42
CA THR A 65 -2.90 21.91 -33.66
C THR A 65 -2.06 22.46 -34.82
N LEU A 66 -0.77 22.07 -34.89
CA LEU A 66 0.12 22.48 -35.97
C LEU A 66 -0.28 21.88 -37.30
N LEU A 67 -0.67 20.61 -37.34
CA LEU A 67 -1.10 19.87 -38.53
C LEU A 67 -2.49 20.31 -39.04
N ALA A 68 -3.35 20.84 -38.16
CA ALA A 68 -4.66 21.36 -38.52
C ALA A 68 -4.60 22.73 -39.30
N HIS A 69 -3.46 23.38 -39.31
CA HIS A 69 -3.30 24.64 -40.03
C HIS A 69 -3.17 24.39 -41.55
N GLU A 70 -3.81 25.28 -42.33
CA GLU A 70 -3.72 25.19 -43.79
C GLU A 70 -2.27 25.43 -44.26
N THR A 71 -1.87 24.67 -45.28
CA THR A 71 -0.57 24.84 -45.92
C THR A 71 -0.39 26.29 -46.41
N GLY A 72 0.74 26.92 -46.06
CA GLY A 72 0.99 28.32 -46.38
C GLY A 72 0.49 29.33 -45.33
N ALA A 73 -0.25 28.87 -44.30
CA ALA A 73 -0.61 29.74 -43.19
C ALA A 73 0.61 30.02 -42.28
N SER A 74 0.70 31.28 -41.82
CA SER A 74 1.74 31.67 -40.86
C SER A 74 1.31 31.28 -39.46
N ILE A 75 2.07 30.40 -38.83
CA ILE A 75 1.88 30.00 -37.42
C ILE A 75 2.84 30.80 -36.54
N SER A 76 2.28 31.50 -35.55
CA SER A 76 3.06 32.29 -34.59
C SER A 76 2.73 31.85 -33.17
N THR A 77 3.77 31.55 -32.38
CA THR A 77 3.64 31.16 -30.98
C THR A 77 4.78 31.74 -30.15
N HIS A 78 4.69 31.58 -28.83
CA HIS A 78 5.76 31.93 -27.90
C HIS A 78 6.32 30.65 -27.28
N LEU A 79 7.61 30.42 -27.46
CA LEU A 79 8.33 29.27 -26.86
C LEU A 79 8.87 29.68 -25.49
N PRO A 80 8.43 29.07 -24.40
CA PRO A 80 8.98 29.32 -23.09
C PRO A 80 10.40 28.71 -23.00
N ILE A 81 11.37 29.55 -22.62
CA ILE A 81 12.77 29.13 -22.43
C ILE A 81 13.18 28.99 -20.97
N GLY A 82 12.24 29.19 -20.05
CA GLY A 82 12.44 29.09 -18.59
C GLY A 82 12.45 30.45 -17.91
N SER A 83 12.36 30.46 -16.59
CA SER A 83 12.36 31.67 -15.73
C SER A 83 11.34 32.74 -16.14
N GLY A 84 10.20 32.33 -16.70
CA GLY A 84 9.16 33.24 -17.16
C GLY A 84 9.47 33.97 -18.48
N VAL A 85 10.57 33.63 -19.15
CA VAL A 85 10.98 34.20 -20.45
C VAL A 85 10.45 33.34 -21.59
N SER A 86 9.86 33.95 -22.59
CA SER A 86 9.38 33.30 -23.81
C SER A 86 9.93 34.00 -25.03
N LEU A 87 10.30 33.24 -26.05
CA LEU A 87 10.74 33.76 -27.34
C LEU A 87 9.62 33.64 -28.36
N PRO A 88 9.40 34.70 -29.21
CA PRO A 88 8.48 34.57 -30.31
C PRO A 88 9.05 33.60 -31.36
N TYR A 89 8.25 32.65 -31.77
CA TYR A 89 8.55 31.73 -32.85
C TYR A 89 7.51 31.89 -33.96
N ARG A 90 7.97 31.90 -35.22
CA ARG A 90 7.11 31.99 -36.37
C ARG A 90 7.51 30.95 -37.41
N HIS A 91 6.59 30.11 -37.79
CA HIS A 91 6.71 29.20 -38.92
C HIS A 91 6.05 29.87 -40.14
N GLN A 92 6.81 30.00 -41.20
CA GLN A 92 6.32 30.54 -42.50
C GLN A 92 6.87 29.59 -43.57
N GLY A 93 6.04 28.73 -44.10
CA GLY A 93 6.44 27.80 -45.13
C GLY A 93 5.23 27.28 -45.89
N GLU A 94 5.47 26.94 -47.16
CA GLU A 94 4.47 26.30 -48.02
C GLU A 94 4.42 24.79 -47.72
N GLU A 95 5.40 24.25 -47.00
CA GLU A 95 5.53 22.84 -46.64
C GLU A 95 5.25 22.65 -45.15
N GLU A 96 5.01 21.37 -44.77
CA GLU A 96 4.90 20.97 -43.38
C GLU A 96 6.17 21.30 -42.60
N GLY A 97 6.04 21.76 -41.36
CA GLY A 97 7.19 22.08 -40.51
C GLY A 97 7.86 20.82 -39.98
N VAL A 98 9.07 21.01 -39.45
CA VAL A 98 9.87 19.94 -38.86
C VAL A 98 10.00 20.14 -37.35
N ALA A 99 10.12 19.01 -36.63
CA ALA A 99 10.43 18.97 -35.22
C ALA A 99 11.70 18.16 -34.99
N LEU A 100 12.50 18.56 -34.01
CA LEU A 100 13.62 17.77 -33.53
C LEU A 100 13.12 16.74 -32.54
N VAL A 101 13.25 15.47 -32.90
CA VAL A 101 12.74 14.34 -32.11
C VAL A 101 13.92 13.56 -31.54
N ASP A 102 13.87 13.24 -30.24
CA ASP A 102 14.79 12.26 -29.64
C ASP A 102 14.38 10.86 -30.12
N LEU A 103 15.28 10.22 -30.87
CA LEU A 103 15.08 8.88 -31.41
C LEU A 103 15.56 7.77 -30.45
N GLY A 104 16.00 8.16 -29.26
CA GLY A 104 16.55 7.26 -28.25
C GLY A 104 18.06 7.28 -28.17
N SER A 105 18.60 6.87 -27.03
CA SER A 105 20.03 6.82 -26.75
C SER A 105 20.79 8.13 -26.98
N GLY A 106 20.11 9.28 -26.85
CA GLY A 106 20.69 10.61 -27.08
C GLY A 106 20.87 10.97 -28.57
N VAL A 107 20.26 10.22 -29.47
CA VAL A 107 20.25 10.52 -30.92
C VAL A 107 19.02 11.38 -31.23
N PHE A 108 19.26 12.55 -31.79
CA PHE A 108 18.18 13.46 -32.21
C PHE A 108 18.14 13.53 -33.74
N GLY A 109 16.94 13.61 -34.28
CA GLY A 109 16.73 13.75 -35.73
C GLY A 109 15.58 14.69 -36.04
N GLU A 110 15.72 15.45 -37.12
CA GLU A 110 14.63 16.25 -37.64
C GLU A 110 13.62 15.35 -38.33
N ARG A 111 12.32 15.55 -38.01
CA ARG A 111 11.19 14.83 -38.59
C ARG A 111 10.07 15.81 -38.92
N PRO A 112 9.33 15.58 -40.01
CA PRO A 112 8.08 16.29 -40.25
C PRO A 112 7.12 16.17 -39.07
N TRP A 113 6.27 17.13 -38.82
CA TRP A 113 5.32 17.11 -37.71
C TRP A 113 4.43 15.87 -37.73
N SER A 114 4.02 15.40 -38.91
CA SER A 114 3.23 14.18 -39.08
C SER A 114 3.98 12.92 -38.62
N GLU A 115 5.27 12.81 -38.95
CA GLU A 115 6.12 11.70 -38.49
C GLU A 115 6.42 11.80 -36.98
N ALA A 116 6.70 13.03 -36.49
CA ALA A 116 6.90 13.28 -35.09
C ALA A 116 5.66 12.90 -34.25
N LYS A 117 4.44 13.21 -34.75
CA LYS A 117 3.19 12.79 -34.15
C LYS A 117 3.07 11.27 -34.09
N SER A 118 3.30 10.58 -35.20
CA SER A 118 3.21 9.11 -35.26
C SER A 118 4.20 8.44 -34.27
N ILE A 119 5.42 8.98 -34.13
CA ILE A 119 6.40 8.50 -33.16
C ILE A 119 5.88 8.74 -31.72
N THR A 120 5.29 9.91 -31.44
CA THR A 120 4.76 10.25 -30.12
C THR A 120 3.56 9.36 -29.76
N GLU A 121 2.63 9.15 -30.68
CA GLU A 121 1.47 8.25 -30.50
C GLU A 121 1.92 6.80 -30.21
N THR A 122 2.92 6.31 -30.95
CA THR A 122 3.46 4.97 -30.69
C THR A 122 4.03 4.86 -29.28
N ARG A 123 4.82 5.84 -28.87
CA ARG A 123 5.39 5.88 -27.50
C ARG A 123 4.33 6.02 -26.42
N HIS A 124 3.32 6.85 -26.67
CA HIS A 124 2.17 7.01 -25.77
C HIS A 124 1.49 5.65 -25.54
N ASN A 125 1.19 4.91 -26.61
CA ASN A 125 0.56 3.61 -26.52
C ASN A 125 1.44 2.60 -25.74
N ASP A 126 2.75 2.57 -25.99
CA ASP A 126 3.68 1.69 -25.28
C ASP A 126 3.72 2.00 -23.76
N ILE A 127 3.72 3.30 -23.42
CA ILE A 127 3.71 3.75 -22.02
C ILE A 127 2.35 3.47 -21.36
N GLN A 128 1.25 3.61 -22.11
CA GLN A 128 -0.08 3.23 -21.63
C GLN A 128 -0.15 1.74 -21.29
N HIS A 129 0.41 0.87 -22.12
CA HIS A 129 0.52 -0.55 -21.82
C HIS A 129 1.30 -0.82 -20.53
N LEU A 130 2.44 -0.14 -20.36
CA LEU A 130 3.23 -0.25 -19.13
C LEU A 130 2.43 0.18 -17.88
N ARG A 131 1.66 1.26 -18.00
CA ARG A 131 0.77 1.73 -16.94
C ARG A 131 -0.28 0.67 -16.56
N ASP A 132 -0.91 0.06 -17.57
CA ASP A 132 -1.93 -0.95 -17.37
C ASP A 132 -1.36 -2.22 -16.72
N GLU A 133 -0.15 -2.64 -17.10
CA GLU A 133 0.57 -3.74 -16.44
C GLU A 133 0.89 -3.41 -14.97
N LEU A 134 1.37 -2.20 -14.67
CA LEU A 134 1.63 -1.77 -13.31
C LEU A 134 0.35 -1.74 -12.48
N LYS A 135 -0.77 -1.28 -13.05
CA LYS A 135 -2.07 -1.30 -12.39
C LYS A 135 -2.52 -2.71 -12.07
N GLN A 136 -2.38 -3.65 -13.00
CA GLN A 136 -2.68 -5.06 -12.77
C GLN A 136 -1.82 -5.64 -11.63
N GLN A 137 -0.52 -5.29 -11.57
CA GLN A 137 0.35 -5.70 -10.48
C GLN A 137 -0.07 -5.09 -9.13
N SER A 138 -0.53 -3.83 -9.12
CA SER A 138 -1.08 -3.17 -7.94
C SER A 138 -2.30 -3.93 -7.42
N ASP A 139 -3.29 -4.21 -8.26
CA ASP A 139 -4.52 -4.92 -7.90
C ASP A 139 -4.23 -6.34 -7.35
N GLN A 140 -3.27 -7.06 -7.96
CA GLN A 140 -2.83 -8.37 -7.47
C GLN A 140 -2.15 -8.28 -6.11
N THR A 141 -1.32 -7.24 -5.90
CA THR A 141 -0.62 -7.01 -4.64
C THR A 141 -1.60 -6.62 -3.54
N GLU A 142 -2.60 -5.78 -3.83
CA GLU A 142 -3.69 -5.45 -2.90
C GLU A 142 -4.48 -6.69 -2.48
N THR A 143 -4.83 -7.54 -3.45
CA THR A 143 -5.55 -8.80 -3.18
C THR A 143 -4.72 -9.71 -2.26
N SER A 144 -3.41 -9.80 -2.50
CA SER A 144 -2.49 -10.59 -1.68
C SER A 144 -2.34 -10.00 -0.28
N LEU A 145 -2.23 -8.68 -0.17
CA LEU A 145 -2.18 -7.95 1.09
C LEU A 145 -3.44 -8.17 1.92
N ALA A 146 -4.62 -8.08 1.30
CA ALA A 146 -5.89 -8.32 1.99
C ALA A 146 -5.97 -9.75 2.55
N LYS A 147 -5.55 -10.76 1.79
CA LYS A 147 -5.50 -12.16 2.24
C LYS A 147 -4.51 -12.36 3.39
N ALA A 148 -3.30 -11.81 3.28
CA ALA A 148 -2.29 -11.92 4.33
C ALA A 148 -2.75 -11.23 5.62
N ALA A 149 -3.34 -10.04 5.52
CA ALA A 149 -3.89 -9.31 6.66
C ALA A 149 -5.06 -10.05 7.33
N GLN A 150 -5.94 -10.67 6.54
CA GLN A 150 -7.03 -11.49 7.07
C GLN A 150 -6.50 -12.73 7.81
N SER A 151 -5.51 -13.41 7.23
CA SER A 151 -4.87 -14.58 7.87
C SER A 151 -4.17 -14.18 9.17
N PHE A 152 -3.47 -13.05 9.18
CA PHE A 152 -2.85 -12.49 10.38
C PHE A 152 -3.87 -12.20 11.48
N ASN A 153 -4.97 -11.52 11.15
CA ASN A 153 -6.02 -11.18 12.11
C ASN A 153 -6.68 -12.44 12.69
N THR A 154 -7.01 -13.41 11.84
CA THR A 154 -7.61 -14.68 12.27
C THR A 154 -6.71 -15.44 13.24
N LEU A 155 -5.40 -15.54 12.93
CA LEU A 155 -4.44 -16.20 13.79
C LEU A 155 -4.23 -15.44 15.11
N ALA A 156 -4.19 -14.09 15.05
CA ALA A 156 -4.07 -13.25 16.24
C ALA A 156 -5.29 -13.36 17.16
N GLU A 157 -6.50 -13.51 16.61
CA GLU A 157 -7.72 -13.75 17.39
C GLU A 157 -7.73 -15.13 18.03
N GLN A 158 -7.31 -16.17 17.31
CA GLN A 158 -7.18 -17.53 17.86
C GLN A 158 -6.22 -17.57 19.06
N MET A 159 -5.12 -16.80 19.01
CA MET A 159 -4.17 -16.71 20.12
C MET A 159 -4.70 -15.91 21.33
N LYS A 160 -5.71 -15.05 21.14
CA LYS A 160 -6.32 -14.27 22.22
C LYS A 160 -7.43 -15.04 22.95
N GLN A 161 -7.98 -16.08 22.33
CA GLN A 161 -8.99 -16.91 23.01
C GLN A 161 -8.30 -17.70 24.13
N PRO A 162 -8.67 -17.50 25.41
CA PRO A 162 -8.14 -18.32 26.48
C PRO A 162 -8.61 -19.76 26.23
N THR A 163 -7.66 -20.70 26.22
CA THR A 163 -7.97 -22.14 26.31
C THR A 163 -8.98 -22.31 27.42
N PRO A 164 -10.12 -23.00 27.20
CA PRO A 164 -11.06 -23.28 28.27
C PRO A 164 -10.31 -24.05 29.34
N VAL A 165 -10.07 -23.40 30.47
CA VAL A 165 -9.55 -24.05 31.67
C VAL A 165 -10.59 -25.11 32.04
N PRO A 166 -10.24 -26.42 32.16
CA PRO A 166 -11.19 -27.41 32.66
C PRO A 166 -11.63 -26.92 34.05
N LYS A 167 -12.95 -26.75 34.21
CA LYS A 167 -13.54 -26.39 35.51
C LYS A 167 -13.02 -27.41 36.55
N PRO A 168 -12.53 -26.93 37.70
CA PRO A 168 -12.28 -27.82 38.82
C PRO A 168 -13.59 -28.54 39.16
N VAL A 169 -13.53 -29.87 39.29
CA VAL A 169 -14.59 -30.68 39.80
C VAL A 169 -14.93 -30.12 41.18
N GLU A 170 -16.13 -29.66 41.34
CA GLU A 170 -16.71 -29.19 42.58
C GLU A 170 -16.78 -30.41 43.52
N GLU A 171 -15.82 -30.54 44.44
CA GLU A 171 -15.94 -31.40 45.61
C GLU A 171 -17.03 -30.83 46.51
N GLU A 172 -18.03 -31.64 46.73
CA GLU A 172 -19.18 -31.44 47.61
C GLU A 172 -18.71 -31.11 49.04
N PRO A 173 -19.20 -30.06 49.69
CA PRO A 173 -18.73 -29.69 51.03
C PRO A 173 -19.44 -30.53 52.08
N GLU A 174 -18.67 -31.27 52.84
CA GLU A 174 -19.07 -31.77 54.15
C GLU A 174 -19.27 -30.61 55.11
N GLU A 175 -20.44 -30.57 55.73
CA GLU A 175 -20.89 -29.68 56.77
C GLU A 175 -20.10 -29.86 58.08
N PRO A 176 -19.65 -28.82 58.77
CA PRO A 176 -19.57 -28.84 60.23
C PRO A 176 -20.27 -27.67 60.88
N ALA A 177 -20.95 -28.03 61.96
CA ALA A 177 -21.74 -27.23 62.87
C ALA A 177 -21.00 -26.10 63.60
N PRO A 178 -21.70 -25.23 64.34
CA PRO A 178 -21.43 -23.82 64.54
C PRO A 178 -20.70 -23.45 65.83
N THR A 179 -19.94 -22.36 65.85
CA THR A 179 -19.67 -21.56 67.07
C THR A 179 -19.45 -20.06 66.80
N GLU A 180 -20.33 -19.31 67.32
CA GLU A 180 -20.39 -17.99 68.00
C GLU A 180 -19.30 -16.94 67.78
N SER A 181 -19.82 -15.75 67.41
CA SER A 181 -19.63 -14.39 67.95
C SER A 181 -18.22 -13.73 67.90
N THR A 182 -18.12 -12.59 67.29
CA THR A 182 -18.24 -11.23 67.87
C THR A 182 -17.93 -10.14 66.84
N THR A 183 -18.76 -9.13 66.90
CA THR A 183 -18.81 -7.84 66.18
C THR A 183 -17.64 -6.90 66.54
N PRO A 184 -17.69 -5.59 66.08
CA PRO A 184 -17.23 -5.00 64.83
C PRO A 184 -16.26 -3.83 65.09
N ARG A 185 -15.56 -3.32 64.06
CA ARG A 185 -15.04 -1.94 64.12
C ARG A 185 -14.75 -1.32 62.75
N ARG A 186 -15.63 -0.42 62.34
CA ARG A 186 -15.49 1.03 61.99
C ARG A 186 -14.28 1.44 61.15
N SER A 187 -14.60 1.84 59.90
CA SER A 187 -14.52 3.20 59.35
C SER A 187 -13.21 3.94 59.30
N ARG A 188 -12.85 4.41 58.11
CA ARG A 188 -12.50 5.81 57.69
C ARG A 188 -11.95 5.75 56.25
N LYS A 189 -12.63 6.30 55.28
CA LYS A 189 -12.77 7.68 54.81
C LYS A 189 -11.44 8.34 54.36
N ARG A 190 -11.45 8.68 53.04
CA ARG A 190 -11.01 9.95 52.44
C ARG A 190 -9.70 10.03 51.71
N GLY A 191 -9.80 10.60 50.49
CA GLY A 191 -8.77 11.28 49.70
C GLY A 191 -8.95 10.99 48.22
N MET A 192 -9.68 11.54 47.48
CA MET A 192 -9.96 12.79 46.76
C MET A 192 -8.70 13.63 46.54
N PHE A 193 -8.15 13.53 45.32
CA PHE A 193 -7.50 14.66 44.67
C PHE A 193 -7.63 14.48 43.15
N GLY A 194 -8.39 15.38 42.58
CA GLY A 194 -8.36 15.71 41.18
C GLY A 194 -7.11 16.51 40.86
N ASN A 195 -6.67 16.45 39.66
CA ASN A 195 -6.05 17.58 39.02
C ASN A 195 -6.28 17.53 37.53
N ASP A 196 -7.11 18.43 37.17
CA ASP A 196 -7.33 19.09 35.94
C ASP A 196 -6.04 19.79 35.49
N LEU A 197 -5.61 19.57 34.26
CA LEU A 197 -4.63 20.45 33.62
C LEU A 197 -5.00 20.56 32.13
N THR A 198 -5.80 21.58 31.87
CA THR A 198 -5.86 22.30 30.61
C THR A 198 -4.51 22.94 30.32
N LEU A 199 -4.03 22.87 29.10
CA LEU A 199 -3.07 23.80 28.54
C LEU A 199 -3.45 24.17 27.13
N ASP A 200 -3.89 25.43 27.01
CA ASP A 200 -3.78 26.27 25.83
C ASP A 200 -2.29 26.58 25.57
N ASP A 201 -1.90 26.49 24.30
CA ASP A 201 -1.23 27.48 23.43
C ASP A 201 -0.80 26.81 22.13
#